data_980e617d46b1be6026e771ff454054ef
#
_entry.id   980e617d46b1be6026e771ff454054ef
#
_cell.length_a   1.000
_cell.length_b   1.000
_cell.length_c   1.000
_cell.angle_alpha   90.00
_cell.angle_beta   90.00
_cell.angle_gamma   90.00
#
_symmetry.space_group_name_H-M   'P 1'
#
loop_
_entity.id
_entity.type
_entity.pdbx_description
1 polymer ?
#
loop_
_entity_poly.entity_id
_entity_poly.type
_entity_poly.pdbx_seq_one_letter_code
_entity_poly.pdbx_strand_id
1 'polypeptide(L)' 'MRLVYNSEQYYVAEYPGQQGLELVDKRSSRGTFFTGDVAEKFANAMNEAAGEEASTENIDAFLDNFSVLLNQPLVYH' A
#
# COMPACT_ATOMS: atom_id res chain seq x y z
N MET A 1 -13.76 2.48 6.85
CA MET A 1 -12.36 2.05 6.67
C MET A 1 -12.20 0.61 7.11
N ARG A 2 -11.47 -0.15 6.33
CA ARG A 2 -11.18 -1.54 6.66
C ARG A 2 -9.70 -1.79 6.48
N LEU A 3 -9.04 -2.34 7.51
CA LEU A 3 -7.63 -2.71 7.39
C LEU A 3 -7.51 -3.97 6.55
N VAL A 4 -6.75 -3.86 5.47
CA VAL A 4 -6.48 -4.98 4.56
C VAL A 4 -5.19 -5.66 4.97
N TYR A 5 -4.25 -4.90 5.51
CA TYR A 5 -2.95 -5.41 5.92
C TYR A 5 -2.40 -4.52 7.02
N ASN A 6 -1.68 -5.12 7.97
CA ASN A 6 -1.09 -4.39 9.08
C ASN A 6 0.15 -5.14 9.58
N SER A 7 1.28 -4.43 9.58
CA SER A 7 2.52 -4.95 10.12
C SER A 7 3.18 -3.88 10.99
N GLU A 8 4.38 -4.14 11.47
CA GLU A 8 5.10 -3.14 12.25
C GLU A 8 5.51 -1.94 11.41
N GLN A 9 5.69 -2.13 10.11
CA GLN A 9 6.20 -1.09 9.24
C GLN A 9 5.11 -0.39 8.45
N TYR A 10 4.06 -1.10 8.09
CA TYR A 10 3.05 -0.60 7.17
C TYR A 10 1.65 -0.98 7.57
N TYR A 11 0.69 -0.18 7.13
CA TYR A 11 -0.67 -0.67 7.05
C TYR A 11 -1.30 -0.24 5.74
N VAL A 12 -2.26 -1.04 5.29
CA VAL A 12 -3.05 -0.74 4.11
C VAL A 12 -4.51 -0.76 4.52
N ALA A 13 -5.20 0.32 4.24
CA ALA A 13 -6.61 0.47 4.59
C ALA A 13 -7.44 0.63 3.33
N GLU A 14 -8.62 0.05 3.34
CA GLU A 14 -9.56 0.16 2.24
C GLU A 14 -10.71 1.07 2.63
N TYR A 15 -11.10 1.93 1.71
CA TYR A 15 -12.23 2.85 1.90
C TYR A 15 -13.28 2.55 0.84
N PRO A 16 -14.17 1.58 1.10
CA PRO A 16 -15.11 1.12 0.06
C PRO A 16 -16.01 2.22 -0.47
N GLY A 17 -16.41 3.15 0.36
CA GLY A 17 -17.27 4.25 -0.08
C GLY A 17 -16.61 5.19 -1.05
N GLN A 18 -15.28 5.20 -1.10
CA GLN A 18 -14.52 6.08 -1.98
C GLN A 18 -13.76 5.31 -3.04
N GLN A 19 -13.90 3.99 -3.06
CA GLN A 19 -13.18 3.11 -3.97
C GLN A 19 -11.68 3.39 -3.92
N GLY A 20 -11.15 3.47 -2.70
CA GLY A 20 -9.77 3.85 -2.50
C GLY A 20 -9.05 2.98 -1.51
N LEU A 21 -7.73 3.02 -1.62
CA LEU A 21 -6.82 2.34 -0.70
C LEU A 21 -5.80 3.34 -0.19
N GLU A 22 -5.41 3.18 1.06
CA GLU A 22 -4.38 4.01 1.66
C GLU A 22 -3.23 3.12 2.12
N LEU A 23 -2.02 3.46 1.69
CA LEU A 23 -0.80 2.82 2.17
C LEU A 23 -0.11 3.79 3.12
N VAL A 24 0.16 3.33 4.33
CA VAL A 24 0.84 4.17 5.33
C VAL A 24 2.11 3.49 5.78
N ASP A 25 3.22 4.23 5.69
CA ASP A 25 4.50 3.83 6.25
C ASP A 25 4.56 4.36 7.67
N LYS A 26 4.47 3.45 8.63
CA LYS A 26 4.43 3.83 10.04
C LYS A 26 5.74 4.43 10.52
N ARG A 27 6.86 4.06 9.90
CA ARG A 27 8.18 4.54 10.31
C ARG A 27 8.35 6.01 10.02
N SER A 28 7.85 6.47 8.89
CA SER A 28 7.97 7.86 8.48
C SER A 28 6.70 8.65 8.69
N SER A 29 5.61 7.98 9.09
CA SER A 29 4.29 8.59 9.23
C SER A 29 3.79 9.19 7.92
N ARG A 30 4.18 8.60 6.79
CA ARG A 30 3.74 9.06 5.48
C ARG A 30 2.72 8.12 4.92
N GLY A 31 1.72 8.68 4.27
CA GLY A 31 0.69 7.89 3.65
C GLY A 31 0.39 8.38 2.25
N THR A 32 -0.11 7.47 1.43
CA THR A 32 -0.53 7.78 0.08
C THR A 32 -1.88 7.13 -0.17
N PHE A 33 -2.76 7.87 -0.79
CA PHE A 33 -4.10 7.40 -1.08
C PHE A 33 -4.23 7.15 -2.58
N PHE A 34 -4.74 5.97 -2.91
CA PHE A 34 -4.92 5.56 -4.31
C PHE A 34 -6.40 5.43 -4.60
N THR A 35 -6.81 5.84 -5.79
CA THR A 35 -8.19 5.67 -6.23
C THR A 35 -8.22 5.12 -7.65
N GLY A 36 -9.37 4.58 -8.05
CA GLY A 36 -9.59 4.14 -9.41
C GLY A 36 -8.70 2.99 -9.83
N ASP A 37 -8.21 3.06 -11.06
CA ASP A 37 -7.41 1.99 -11.65
C ASP A 37 -6.11 1.74 -10.89
N VAL A 38 -5.51 2.80 -10.35
CA VAL A 38 -4.27 2.66 -9.59
C VAL A 38 -4.52 1.85 -8.33
N ALA A 39 -5.62 2.11 -7.63
CA ALA A 39 -5.96 1.35 -6.44
C ALA A 39 -6.22 -0.11 -6.78
N GLU A 40 -6.90 -0.37 -7.90
CA GLU A 40 -7.17 -1.73 -8.33
C GLU A 40 -5.89 -2.48 -8.67
N LYS A 41 -4.97 -1.84 -9.38
CA LYS A 41 -3.69 -2.46 -9.72
C LYS A 41 -2.86 -2.72 -8.47
N PHE A 42 -2.86 -1.80 -7.53
CA PHE A 42 -2.15 -1.99 -6.27
C PHE A 42 -2.72 -3.17 -5.49
N ALA A 43 -4.04 -3.25 -5.40
CA ALA A 43 -4.70 -4.34 -4.68
C ALA A 43 -4.39 -5.69 -5.32
N ASN A 44 -4.43 -5.76 -6.64
CA ASN A 44 -4.11 -6.99 -7.35
C ASN A 44 -2.66 -7.41 -7.15
N ALA A 45 -1.73 -6.46 -7.23
CA ALA A 45 -0.32 -6.75 -7.01
C ALA A 45 -0.05 -7.21 -5.59
N MET A 46 -0.72 -6.61 -4.61
CA MET A 46 -0.56 -7.01 -3.22
C MET A 46 -1.12 -8.43 -3.00
N ASN A 47 -2.25 -8.74 -3.62
CA ASN A 47 -2.82 -10.07 -3.54
C ASN A 47 -1.89 -11.11 -4.16
N GLU A 48 -1.24 -10.79 -5.26
CA GLU A 48 -0.26 -11.69 -5.86
C GLU A 48 0.95 -11.90 -4.94
N ALA A 49 1.43 -10.83 -4.32
CA ALA A 49 2.55 -10.93 -3.39
C ALA A 49 2.20 -11.81 -2.18
N ALA A 50 0.96 -11.74 -1.74
CA ALA A 50 0.48 -12.53 -0.61
C ALA A 50 0.11 -13.96 -1.01
N GLY A 51 -0.19 -14.19 -2.29
CA GLY A 51 -0.78 -15.44 -2.74
C GLY A 51 0.14 -16.64 -2.67
N GLU A 52 1.42 -16.45 -2.84
CA GLU A 52 2.38 -17.55 -2.85
C GLU A 52 2.88 -17.88 -1.46
N GLU A 53 3.25 -16.87 -0.72
CA GLU A 53 3.61 -17.02 0.67
C GLU A 53 3.13 -15.78 1.39
N ALA A 54 2.03 -15.92 2.11
CA ALA A 54 1.45 -14.81 2.84
C ALA A 54 2.27 -14.50 4.08
N SER A 55 3.54 -14.14 3.91
CA SER A 55 4.38 -13.76 5.03
C SER A 55 4.46 -12.25 5.11
N THR A 56 4.54 -11.76 6.34
CA THR A 56 4.72 -10.32 6.57
C THR A 56 5.96 -9.81 5.86
N GLU A 57 7.01 -10.62 5.87
CA GLU A 57 8.27 -10.25 5.24
C GLU A 57 8.11 -10.01 3.73
N ASN A 58 7.40 -10.90 3.05
CA ASN A 58 7.20 -10.77 1.61
C ASN A 58 6.32 -9.59 1.26
N ILE A 59 5.27 -9.36 2.03
CA ILE A 59 4.39 -8.25 1.78
C ILE A 59 5.08 -6.93 2.09
N ASP A 60 5.85 -6.87 3.17
CA ASP A 60 6.60 -5.66 3.50
C ASP A 60 7.64 -5.37 2.43
N ALA A 61 8.29 -6.38 1.88
CA ALA A 61 9.25 -6.19 0.80
C ALA A 61 8.58 -5.62 -0.45
N PHE A 62 7.39 -6.10 -0.77
CA PHE A 62 6.61 -5.55 -1.87
C PHE A 62 6.27 -4.09 -1.60
N LEU A 63 5.83 -3.79 -0.39
CA LEU A 63 5.46 -2.42 -0.02
C LEU A 63 6.68 -1.50 0.01
N ASP A 64 7.84 -2.00 0.41
CA ASP A 64 9.08 -1.22 0.35
C ASP A 64 9.39 -0.78 -1.07
N ASN A 65 9.28 -1.69 -2.03
CA ASN A 65 9.51 -1.36 -3.42
C ASN A 65 8.50 -0.34 -3.92
N PHE A 66 7.28 -0.45 -3.48
CA PHE A 66 6.23 0.46 -3.88
C PHE A 66 6.44 1.84 -3.25
N SER A 67 6.85 1.88 -1.99
CA SER A 67 7.01 3.14 -1.28
C SER A 67 8.18 3.97 -1.83
N VAL A 68 9.17 3.34 -2.43
CA VAL A 68 10.23 4.08 -3.11
C VAL A 68 9.65 4.97 -4.20
N LEU A 69 8.67 4.47 -4.92
CA LEU A 69 7.99 5.27 -5.95
C LEU A 69 7.18 6.41 -5.32
N LEU A 70 6.60 6.15 -4.15
CA LEU A 70 5.79 7.15 -3.46
C LEU A 70 6.61 8.23 -2.80
N ASN A 71 7.85 7.90 -2.43
CA ASN A 71 8.74 8.83 -1.75
C ASN A 71 9.60 9.64 -2.69
N GLN A 72 9.42 9.47 -3.98
CA GLN A 72 10.07 10.36 -4.90
C GLN A 72 9.57 11.76 -4.62
N PRO A 73 10.49 12.73 -4.56
CA PRO A 73 10.04 14.10 -4.36
C PRO A 73 9.05 14.39 -5.45
N LEU A 74 7.83 14.55 -5.04
CA LEU A 74 6.82 14.96 -5.97
C LEU A 74 7.23 16.31 -6.45
N VAL A 75 7.57 16.36 -7.68
CA VAL A 75 7.84 17.64 -8.28
C VAL A 75 6.48 18.25 -8.48
N TYR A 76 6.16 19.12 -7.60
CA TYR A 76 4.91 19.84 -7.76
C TYR A 76 5.07 20.91 -8.77
N HIS A 77 4.09 21.04 -9.51
CA HIS A 77 4.09 22.05 -10.54
C HIS A 77 3.01 23.05 -10.26
#